data_2d040cf0ef9116fb37aa92b7ca20508e
#
_entry.id   2d040cf0ef9116fb37aa92b7ca20508e
#
_cell.length_a   1.000
_cell.length_b   1.000
_cell.length_c   1.000
_cell.angle_alpha   90.00
_cell.angle_beta   90.00
_cell.angle_gamma   90.00
#
_symmetry.space_group_name_H-M   'P 1'
#
loop_
_entity.id
_entity.type
_entity.pdbx_description
1 polymer ?
#
loop_
_entity_poly.entity_id
_entity_poly.type
_entity_poly.pdbx_seq_one_letter_code
_entity_poly.pdbx_strand_id
1 'polypeptide(L)'
;MIPTFNNAGTIADVVRRTLNECADVYVVNDGSTDETPTILASIEGITVVTLPRNSGKGAALKAGFRRAMADGFAYAITLDADGQHFPEDIPTVVQASIANPRAIIIGERRNLEAMERSAGSKFANSFSNFWFAVQTGTRLRDTQTGFRLYPLHKLVGLGLLTSRYEAELELLVLASWNGVRIVPVPVNVYYPPAEERVSHFRPALDFTRISVLNTILCFAALLVALPCRIVRVLLIALRTLYSLLFYLVNSLLVLTPTAAAMKIIGRSPDGVAETLRRMLCFFARIIVQWHGYPGVKTTIENVGGHDFSHPAVIVSNHQSHFDLMAMLALTPNLVVLTDEWVWRSPFYG
;
A
#
# COMPACT_ATOMS: atom_id res chain seq x y z
N MET A 1 -5.56 -12.56 12.81
CA MET A 1 -4.40 -13.49 12.94
C MET A 1 -3.61 -13.12 14.19
N ILE A 2 -3.45 -14.04 15.10
CA ILE A 2 -2.84 -13.82 16.41
C ILE A 2 -1.68 -14.80 16.58
N PRO A 3 -0.42 -14.39 16.35
CA PRO A 3 0.74 -15.22 16.70
C PRO A 3 0.88 -15.28 18.22
N THR A 4 1.09 -16.48 18.76
CA THR A 4 1.19 -16.69 20.21
C THR A 4 2.29 -17.68 20.57
N PHE A 5 2.96 -17.43 21.69
CA PHE A 5 3.92 -18.34 22.34
C PHE A 5 3.88 -18.10 23.84
N ASN A 6 3.44 -19.08 24.61
CA ASN A 6 3.36 -19.04 26.07
C ASN A 6 2.61 -17.79 26.60
N ASN A 7 1.37 -17.59 26.14
CA ASN A 7 0.50 -16.49 26.55
C ASN A 7 -0.79 -17.01 27.24
N ALA A 8 -0.70 -18.05 28.06
CA ALA A 8 -1.87 -18.65 28.72
C ALA A 8 -2.74 -17.60 29.48
N GLY A 9 -2.10 -16.56 30.07
CA GLY A 9 -2.83 -15.57 30.84
C GLY A 9 -3.66 -14.57 30.02
N THR A 10 -3.38 -14.37 28.74
CA THR A 10 -4.00 -13.29 27.94
C THR A 10 -4.71 -13.80 26.69
N ILE A 11 -4.28 -14.95 26.14
CA ILE A 11 -4.74 -15.41 24.83
C ILE A 11 -6.26 -15.61 24.75
N ALA A 12 -6.90 -16.11 25.82
CA ALA A 12 -8.34 -16.36 25.82
C ALA A 12 -9.14 -15.05 25.68
N ASP A 13 -8.74 -14.00 26.38
CA ASP A 13 -9.38 -12.68 26.31
C ASP A 13 -9.18 -12.05 24.92
N VAL A 14 -7.93 -12.01 24.45
CA VAL A 14 -7.62 -11.45 23.13
C VAL A 14 -8.40 -12.15 22.02
N VAL A 15 -8.47 -13.47 22.04
CA VAL A 15 -9.20 -14.25 21.01
C VAL A 15 -10.71 -13.98 21.08
N ARG A 16 -11.32 -14.02 22.27
CA ARG A 16 -12.77 -13.76 22.41
C ARG A 16 -13.15 -12.35 21.98
N ARG A 17 -12.36 -11.34 22.37
CA ARG A 17 -12.59 -9.95 21.94
C ARG A 17 -12.41 -9.82 20.43
N THR A 18 -11.44 -10.53 19.84
CA THR A 18 -11.23 -10.52 18.38
C THR A 18 -12.41 -11.19 17.66
N LEU A 19 -13.00 -12.27 18.20
CA LEU A 19 -14.18 -12.93 17.63
C LEU A 19 -15.41 -12.02 17.61
N ASN A 20 -15.52 -11.07 18.53
CA ASN A 20 -16.59 -10.07 18.51
C ASN A 20 -16.48 -9.10 17.31
N GLU A 21 -15.26 -8.87 16.82
CA GLU A 21 -14.98 -7.93 15.72
C GLU A 21 -14.83 -8.62 14.36
N CYS A 22 -14.47 -9.91 14.33
CA CYS A 22 -14.17 -10.66 13.12
C CYS A 22 -14.49 -12.14 13.30
N ALA A 23 -15.25 -12.72 12.37
CA ALA A 23 -15.61 -14.14 12.42
C ALA A 23 -14.44 -15.07 12.07
N ASP A 24 -13.49 -14.63 11.24
CA ASP A 24 -12.40 -15.45 10.75
C ASP A 24 -11.12 -15.21 11.57
N VAL A 25 -11.01 -15.88 12.71
CA VAL A 25 -9.89 -15.73 13.63
C VAL A 25 -8.91 -16.89 13.48
N TYR A 26 -7.68 -16.56 13.11
CA TYR A 26 -6.55 -17.49 13.03
C TYR A 26 -5.59 -17.25 14.18
N VAL A 27 -5.32 -18.30 14.95
CA VAL A 27 -4.30 -18.26 16.00
C VAL A 27 -3.14 -19.13 15.60
N VAL A 28 -1.93 -18.56 15.56
CA VAL A 28 -0.72 -19.31 15.21
C VAL A 28 0.08 -19.57 16.47
N ASN A 29 -0.03 -20.80 16.97
CA ASN A 29 0.72 -21.27 18.13
C ASN A 29 2.14 -21.64 17.73
N ASP A 30 3.11 -20.87 18.14
CA ASP A 30 4.55 -21.07 17.83
C ASP A 30 5.19 -22.06 18.80
N GLY A 31 4.57 -23.23 18.99
CA GLY A 31 5.10 -24.30 19.83
C GLY A 31 5.10 -23.97 21.31
N SER A 32 4.01 -23.42 21.83
CA SER A 32 3.84 -23.13 23.27
C SER A 32 3.97 -24.39 24.12
N THR A 33 4.55 -24.22 25.30
CA THR A 33 4.83 -25.29 26.29
C THR A 33 4.07 -25.12 27.60
N ASP A 34 3.33 -24.00 27.71
CA ASP A 34 2.42 -23.73 28.83
C ASP A 34 0.98 -24.21 28.52
N GLU A 35 0.00 -23.71 29.24
CA GLU A 35 -1.41 -24.07 29.05
C GLU A 35 -2.05 -23.44 27.78
N THR A 36 -1.32 -22.62 27.02
CA THR A 36 -1.83 -21.97 25.79
C THR A 36 -2.52 -22.97 24.83
N PRO A 37 -1.93 -24.14 24.49
CA PRO A 37 -2.57 -25.10 23.59
C PRO A 37 -3.90 -25.63 24.12
N THR A 38 -4.00 -25.89 25.41
CA THR A 38 -5.22 -26.37 26.08
C THR A 38 -6.30 -25.32 26.06
N ILE A 39 -5.95 -24.07 26.32
CA ILE A 39 -6.88 -22.94 26.27
C ILE A 39 -7.41 -22.76 24.84
N LEU A 40 -6.54 -22.78 23.83
CA LEU A 40 -6.95 -22.66 22.44
C LEU A 40 -7.89 -23.77 21.98
N ALA A 41 -7.68 -25.00 22.45
CA ALA A 41 -8.54 -26.13 22.14
C ALA A 41 -9.95 -26.00 22.73
N SER A 42 -10.15 -25.16 23.77
CA SER A 42 -11.43 -24.89 24.39
C SER A 42 -12.23 -23.75 23.75
N ILE A 43 -11.65 -23.01 22.80
CA ILE A 43 -12.29 -21.87 22.15
C ILE A 43 -12.83 -22.32 20.80
N GLU A 44 -14.14 -22.22 20.61
CA GLU A 44 -14.80 -22.49 19.34
C GLU A 44 -14.70 -21.30 18.37
N GLY A 45 -14.87 -21.56 17.08
CA GLY A 45 -14.91 -20.50 16.04
C GLY A 45 -13.54 -19.98 15.62
N ILE A 46 -12.44 -20.63 15.99
CA ILE A 46 -11.08 -20.24 15.59
C ILE A 46 -10.39 -21.31 14.75
N THR A 47 -9.49 -20.88 13.90
CA THR A 47 -8.55 -21.76 13.19
C THR A 47 -7.19 -21.71 13.88
N VAL A 48 -6.74 -22.83 14.43
CA VAL A 48 -5.44 -22.92 15.09
C VAL A 48 -4.42 -23.56 14.15
N VAL A 49 -3.30 -22.86 13.95
CA VAL A 49 -2.12 -23.35 13.23
C VAL A 49 -1.01 -23.57 14.26
N THR A 50 -0.57 -24.81 14.48
CA THR A 50 0.46 -25.11 15.47
C THR A 50 1.80 -25.44 14.78
N LEU A 51 2.85 -24.74 15.17
CA LEU A 51 4.22 -25.06 14.79
C LEU A 51 4.82 -26.08 15.76
N PRO A 52 5.71 -26.96 15.28
CA PRO A 52 6.25 -28.05 16.11
C PRO A 52 7.18 -27.58 17.24
N ARG A 53 7.69 -26.35 17.15
CA ARG A 53 8.59 -25.72 18.14
C ARG A 53 8.60 -24.23 17.97
N ASN A 54 9.06 -23.48 18.98
CA ASN A 54 9.27 -22.04 18.88
C ASN A 54 10.26 -21.71 17.75
N SER A 55 9.71 -21.20 16.68
CA SER A 55 10.42 -20.78 15.47
C SER A 55 10.53 -19.25 15.35
N GLY A 56 9.81 -18.53 16.21
CA GLY A 56 9.76 -17.08 16.32
C GLY A 56 8.56 -16.43 15.65
N LYS A 57 8.21 -15.21 16.09
CA LYS A 57 7.04 -14.46 15.64
C LYS A 57 6.95 -14.35 14.12
N GLY A 58 8.07 -14.07 13.45
CA GLY A 58 8.11 -14.01 11.98
C GLY A 58 7.79 -15.34 11.30
N ALA A 59 8.23 -16.47 11.88
CA ALA A 59 7.87 -17.80 11.36
C ALA A 59 6.37 -18.08 11.55
N ALA A 60 5.83 -17.71 12.70
CA ALA A 60 4.40 -17.81 12.98
C ALA A 60 3.57 -16.97 11.98
N LEU A 61 3.96 -15.72 11.75
CA LEU A 61 3.30 -14.86 10.77
C LEU A 61 3.35 -15.45 9.35
N LYS A 62 4.52 -15.97 8.92
CA LYS A 62 4.66 -16.64 7.62
C LYS A 62 3.74 -17.86 7.48
N ALA A 63 3.61 -18.65 8.53
CA ALA A 63 2.73 -19.82 8.54
C ALA A 63 1.26 -19.41 8.46
N GLY A 64 0.87 -18.41 9.25
CA GLY A 64 -0.47 -17.87 9.24
C GLY A 64 -0.86 -17.22 7.91
N PHE A 65 0.02 -16.41 7.31
CA PHE A 65 -0.24 -15.80 5.99
C PHE A 65 -0.41 -16.86 4.91
N ARG A 66 0.44 -17.90 4.90
CA ARG A 66 0.29 -19.03 3.95
C ARG A 66 -1.03 -19.76 4.12
N ARG A 67 -1.46 -19.99 5.36
CA ARG A 67 -2.74 -20.63 5.65
C ARG A 67 -3.91 -19.74 5.21
N ALA A 68 -3.92 -18.46 5.55
CA ALA A 68 -4.96 -17.54 5.15
C ALA A 68 -5.05 -17.42 3.61
N MET A 69 -3.93 -17.37 2.90
CA MET A 69 -3.93 -17.37 1.43
C MET A 69 -4.47 -18.67 0.85
N ALA A 70 -4.15 -19.83 1.44
CA ALA A 70 -4.68 -21.13 1.01
C ALA A 70 -6.19 -21.23 1.21
N ASP A 71 -6.71 -20.58 2.25
CA ASP A 71 -8.15 -20.51 2.56
C ASP A 71 -8.86 -19.38 1.75
N GLY A 72 -8.14 -18.68 0.84
CA GLY A 72 -8.72 -17.71 -0.10
C GLY A 72 -8.79 -16.27 0.39
N PHE A 73 -8.22 -15.92 1.54
CA PHE A 73 -8.23 -14.57 2.06
C PHE A 73 -7.28 -13.64 1.29
N ALA A 74 -7.78 -12.45 0.95
CA ALA A 74 -7.01 -11.41 0.29
C ALA A 74 -6.22 -10.53 1.25
N TYR A 75 -6.67 -10.44 2.50
CA TYR A 75 -6.10 -9.60 3.56
C TYR A 75 -5.95 -10.39 4.86
N ALA A 76 -4.99 -9.99 5.67
CA ALA A 76 -4.86 -10.46 7.05
C ALA A 76 -4.56 -9.30 8.00
N ILE A 77 -5.27 -9.24 9.12
CA ILE A 77 -4.94 -8.34 10.24
C ILE A 77 -4.17 -9.15 11.27
N THR A 78 -3.06 -8.60 11.76
CA THR A 78 -2.27 -9.19 12.86
C THR A 78 -2.51 -8.43 14.15
N LEU A 79 -2.53 -9.14 15.26
CA LEU A 79 -2.63 -8.63 16.64
C LEU A 79 -1.71 -9.46 17.53
N ASP A 80 -1.05 -8.81 18.48
CA ASP A 80 -0.25 -9.52 19.48
C ASP A 80 -1.12 -10.18 20.53
N ALA A 81 -0.66 -11.34 21.05
CA ALA A 81 -1.40 -12.13 22.04
C ALA A 81 -1.24 -11.63 23.48
N ASP A 82 -0.46 -10.54 23.71
CA ASP A 82 -0.13 -10.01 25.05
C ASP A 82 -1.23 -9.12 25.67
N GLY A 83 -2.32 -8.87 24.94
CA GLY A 83 -3.46 -8.07 25.39
C GLY A 83 -3.21 -6.55 25.39
N GLN A 84 -2.09 -6.09 24.82
CA GLN A 84 -1.81 -4.65 24.78
C GLN A 84 -2.64 -3.92 23.72
N HIS A 85 -2.95 -4.56 22.60
CA HIS A 85 -3.79 -4.00 21.54
C HIS A 85 -5.27 -4.28 21.78
N PHE A 86 -6.10 -3.34 21.40
CA PHE A 86 -7.56 -3.46 21.48
C PHE A 86 -8.10 -4.02 20.16
N PRO A 87 -8.66 -5.23 20.16
CA PRO A 87 -9.34 -5.78 18.99
C PRO A 87 -10.46 -4.88 18.45
N GLU A 88 -11.06 -4.06 19.30
CA GLU A 88 -12.11 -3.09 18.99
C GLU A 88 -11.64 -1.98 18.00
N ASP A 89 -10.35 -1.84 17.78
CA ASP A 89 -9.79 -0.96 16.76
C ASP A 89 -9.73 -1.62 15.35
N ILE A 90 -10.09 -2.91 15.21
CA ILE A 90 -10.13 -3.62 13.91
C ILE A 90 -10.97 -2.86 12.87
N PRO A 91 -12.19 -2.37 13.17
CA PRO A 91 -12.99 -1.61 12.22
C PRO A 91 -12.27 -0.37 11.67
N THR A 92 -11.51 0.34 12.51
CA THR A 92 -10.72 1.52 12.11
C THR A 92 -9.65 1.15 11.10
N VAL A 93 -8.94 0.04 11.32
CA VAL A 93 -7.90 -0.48 10.42
C VAL A 93 -8.50 -0.97 9.10
N VAL A 94 -9.68 -1.61 9.14
CA VAL A 94 -10.42 -2.05 7.95
C VAL A 94 -10.87 -0.86 7.11
N GLN A 95 -11.43 0.18 7.72
CA GLN A 95 -11.85 1.40 6.99
C GLN A 95 -10.68 2.07 6.28
N ALA A 96 -9.52 2.14 6.92
CA ALA A 96 -8.32 2.66 6.29
C ALA A 96 -7.86 1.80 5.09
N SER A 97 -8.05 0.48 5.16
CA SER A 97 -7.70 -0.42 4.06
C SER A 97 -8.65 -0.30 2.87
N ILE A 98 -9.93 -0.04 3.09
CA ILE A 98 -10.91 0.24 2.03
C ILE A 98 -10.49 1.48 1.23
N ALA A 99 -10.05 2.53 1.93
CA ALA A 99 -9.53 3.74 1.30
C ALA A 99 -8.15 3.53 0.63
N ASN A 100 -7.41 2.49 1.03
CA ASN A 100 -6.06 2.19 0.55
C ASN A 100 -5.86 0.69 0.28
N PRO A 101 -6.54 0.08 -0.70
CA PRO A 101 -6.69 -1.38 -0.84
C PRO A 101 -5.38 -2.12 -1.18
N ARG A 102 -4.31 -1.40 -1.53
CA ARG A 102 -2.99 -1.98 -1.85
C ARG A 102 -1.92 -1.61 -0.83
N ALA A 103 -2.30 -0.94 0.25
CA ALA A 103 -1.38 -0.50 1.30
C ALA A 103 -1.34 -1.48 2.47
N ILE A 104 -0.21 -1.53 3.15
CA ILE A 104 -0.14 -2.06 4.51
C ILE A 104 -0.66 -0.96 5.43
N ILE A 105 -1.65 -1.28 6.27
CA ILE A 105 -2.11 -0.38 7.31
C ILE A 105 -1.40 -0.75 8.61
N ILE A 106 -0.80 0.24 9.27
CA ILE A 106 -0.08 0.04 10.51
C ILE A 106 -0.79 0.78 11.65
N GLY A 107 -1.14 0.09 12.70
CA GLY A 107 -1.73 0.67 13.91
C GLY A 107 -0.68 1.49 14.67
N GLU A 108 -0.68 2.80 14.49
CA GLU A 108 0.19 3.72 15.24
C GLU A 108 -0.40 3.94 16.64
N ARG A 109 0.34 3.57 17.67
CA ARG A 109 -0.13 3.65 19.06
C ARG A 109 -0.33 5.12 19.46
N ARG A 110 -1.53 5.44 19.94
CA ARG A 110 -1.87 6.79 20.43
C ARG A 110 -1.05 7.12 21.68
N ASN A 111 -0.72 8.40 21.85
CA ASN A 111 -0.02 8.92 23.04
C ASN A 111 1.28 8.21 23.40
N LEU A 112 1.98 7.67 22.41
CA LEU A 112 3.23 6.92 22.60
C LEU A 112 4.28 7.68 23.41
N GLU A 113 4.30 9.02 23.31
CA GLU A 113 5.22 9.91 24.01
C GLU A 113 4.82 10.15 25.47
N ALA A 114 3.52 10.20 25.76
CA ALA A 114 2.96 10.46 27.09
C ALA A 114 2.92 9.20 28.00
N MET A 115 3.12 8.02 27.41
CA MET A 115 3.04 6.76 28.15
C MET A 115 4.30 6.51 28.98
N GLU A 116 4.10 5.96 30.20
CA GLU A 116 5.19 5.48 31.06
C GLU A 116 5.88 4.26 30.44
N ARG A 117 6.85 4.53 29.59
CA ARG A 117 7.71 3.52 28.96
C ARG A 117 9.12 3.65 29.48
N SER A 118 9.83 2.52 29.60
CA SER A 118 11.23 2.55 29.93
C SER A 118 12.04 3.34 28.89
N ALA A 119 13.09 4.01 29.31
CA ALA A 119 14.00 4.74 28.41
C ALA A 119 14.53 3.84 27.28
N GLY A 120 14.82 2.57 27.59
CA GLY A 120 15.24 1.56 26.60
C GLY A 120 14.18 1.28 25.55
N SER A 121 12.89 1.20 25.90
CA SER A 121 11.80 1.00 24.95
C SER A 121 11.59 2.21 24.03
N LYS A 122 11.71 3.43 24.57
CA LYS A 122 11.65 4.67 23.77
C LYS A 122 12.82 4.74 22.78
N PHE A 123 14.03 4.43 23.24
CA PHE A 123 15.21 4.36 22.38
C PHE A 123 15.06 3.32 21.28
N ALA A 124 14.64 2.09 21.60
CA ALA A 124 14.47 1.02 20.62
C ALA A 124 13.46 1.38 19.52
N ASN A 125 12.34 2.04 19.88
CA ASN A 125 11.36 2.50 18.91
C ASN A 125 11.93 3.62 18.02
N SER A 126 12.56 4.62 18.60
CA SER A 126 13.20 5.72 17.86
C SER A 126 14.30 5.22 16.93
N PHE A 127 15.12 4.28 17.39
CA PHE A 127 16.16 3.62 16.62
C PHE A 127 15.57 2.87 15.42
N SER A 128 14.52 2.06 15.62
CA SER A 128 13.84 1.33 14.55
C SER A 128 13.22 2.27 13.52
N ASN A 129 12.53 3.32 13.96
CA ASN A 129 11.90 4.33 13.10
C ASN A 129 12.93 5.09 12.26
N PHE A 130 14.07 5.47 12.87
CA PHE A 130 15.16 6.15 12.19
C PHE A 130 15.72 5.28 11.04
N TRP A 131 16.09 4.05 11.34
CA TRP A 131 16.66 3.16 10.31
C TRP A 131 15.65 2.80 9.22
N PHE A 132 14.40 2.60 9.58
CA PHE A 132 13.33 2.41 8.61
C PHE A 132 13.23 3.62 7.65
N ALA A 133 13.28 4.84 8.18
CA ALA A 133 13.26 6.04 7.35
C ALA A 133 14.48 6.15 6.43
N VAL A 134 15.68 5.80 6.91
CA VAL A 134 16.90 5.76 6.10
C VAL A 134 16.79 4.74 4.95
N GLN A 135 16.31 3.53 5.26
CA GLN A 135 16.22 2.42 4.32
C GLN A 135 15.11 2.62 3.26
N THR A 136 14.02 3.28 3.63
CA THR A 136 12.82 3.36 2.80
C THR A 136 12.48 4.75 2.27
N GLY A 137 13.01 5.79 2.91
CA GLY A 137 12.62 7.19 2.68
C GLY A 137 11.23 7.52 3.24
N THR A 138 10.58 6.60 3.95
CA THR A 138 9.25 6.78 4.56
C THR A 138 9.38 6.95 6.06
N ARG A 139 8.76 7.97 6.62
CA ARG A 139 8.77 8.21 8.07
C ARG A 139 7.53 7.58 8.72
N LEU A 140 7.76 6.73 9.70
CA LEU A 140 6.74 6.19 10.60
C LEU A 140 7.11 6.56 12.04
N ARG A 141 6.10 6.73 12.88
CA ARG A 141 6.31 7.02 14.32
C ARG A 141 6.37 5.75 15.15
N ASP A 142 5.87 4.64 14.60
CA ASP A 142 5.80 3.37 15.30
C ASP A 142 5.96 2.18 14.35
N THR A 143 7.20 1.75 14.16
CA THR A 143 7.53 0.56 13.34
C THR A 143 7.47 -0.74 14.13
N GLN A 144 7.25 -0.69 15.46
CA GLN A 144 7.30 -1.86 16.32
C GLN A 144 5.92 -2.43 16.69
N THR A 145 4.85 -1.74 16.32
CA THR A 145 3.50 -2.26 16.58
C THR A 145 3.25 -3.57 15.82
N GLY A 146 2.61 -4.54 16.48
CA GLY A 146 2.16 -5.79 15.87
C GLY A 146 0.75 -5.70 15.27
N PHE A 147 0.03 -4.60 15.50
CA PHE A 147 -1.31 -4.39 14.95
C PHE A 147 -1.23 -3.83 13.54
N ARG A 148 -1.39 -4.70 12.55
CA ARG A 148 -1.23 -4.34 11.12
C ARG A 148 -2.22 -5.08 10.25
N LEU A 149 -2.64 -4.45 9.15
CA LEU A 149 -3.35 -5.11 8.06
C LEU A 149 -2.44 -5.24 6.84
N TYR A 150 -2.41 -6.43 6.28
CA TYR A 150 -1.58 -6.77 5.13
C TYR A 150 -2.44 -7.20 3.94
N PRO A 151 -2.27 -6.58 2.76
CA PRO A 151 -2.77 -7.13 1.50
C PRO A 151 -1.91 -8.34 1.10
N LEU A 152 -2.40 -9.56 1.32
CA LEU A 152 -1.61 -10.80 1.22
C LEU A 152 -0.98 -10.99 -0.15
N HIS A 153 -1.67 -10.60 -1.23
CA HIS A 153 -1.14 -10.67 -2.59
C HIS A 153 0.13 -9.83 -2.81
N LYS A 154 0.36 -8.81 -1.96
CA LYS A 154 1.58 -7.98 -1.99
C LYS A 154 2.75 -8.57 -1.23
N LEU A 155 2.48 -9.58 -0.41
CA LEU A 155 3.52 -10.30 0.37
C LEU A 155 4.09 -11.48 -0.40
N VAL A 156 3.39 -11.94 -1.45
CA VAL A 156 3.86 -13.04 -2.30
C VAL A 156 5.18 -12.65 -2.97
N GLY A 157 6.19 -13.50 -2.82
CA GLY A 157 7.52 -13.26 -3.40
C GLY A 157 8.45 -12.37 -2.56
N LEU A 158 7.99 -11.83 -1.42
CA LEU A 158 8.89 -11.19 -0.46
C LEU A 158 9.71 -12.28 0.25
N GLY A 159 10.96 -12.44 -0.14
CA GLY A 159 11.87 -13.42 0.44
C GLY A 159 12.37 -12.98 1.81
N LEU A 160 11.53 -13.11 2.86
CA LEU A 160 11.92 -12.77 4.23
C LEU A 160 12.99 -13.76 4.73
N LEU A 161 14.16 -13.23 5.07
CA LEU A 161 15.31 -14.00 5.56
C LEU A 161 15.17 -14.33 7.05
N THR A 162 14.55 -13.43 7.82
CA THR A 162 14.47 -13.56 9.27
C THR A 162 13.16 -14.24 9.71
N SER A 163 13.11 -14.69 10.97
CA SER A 163 12.00 -15.48 11.48
C SER A 163 11.49 -15.06 12.86
N ARG A 164 12.17 -14.12 13.55
CA ARG A 164 11.79 -13.68 14.89
C ARG A 164 11.20 -12.26 14.83
N TYR A 165 11.46 -11.41 15.83
CA TYR A 165 10.93 -10.06 15.90
C TYR A 165 11.41 -9.15 14.76
N GLU A 166 12.64 -9.37 14.30
CA GLU A 166 13.22 -8.62 13.18
C GLU A 166 12.47 -8.82 11.86
N ALA A 167 11.76 -9.94 11.70
CA ALA A 167 11.00 -10.24 10.48
C ALA A 167 9.88 -9.21 10.21
N GLU A 168 9.31 -8.60 11.24
CA GLU A 168 8.28 -7.59 11.08
C GLU A 168 8.83 -6.28 10.49
N LEU A 169 10.05 -5.91 10.87
CA LEU A 169 10.74 -4.77 10.28
C LEU A 169 11.20 -5.09 8.86
N GLU A 170 11.80 -6.26 8.64
CA GLU A 170 12.20 -6.74 7.32
C GLU A 170 11.03 -6.69 6.33
N LEU A 171 9.87 -7.19 6.74
CA LEU A 171 8.67 -7.20 5.91
C LEU A 171 8.25 -5.78 5.49
N LEU A 172 8.23 -4.83 6.42
CA LEU A 172 7.90 -3.45 6.11
C LEU A 172 8.89 -2.82 5.13
N VAL A 173 10.19 -3.07 5.31
CA VAL A 173 11.25 -2.54 4.43
C VAL A 173 11.12 -3.13 3.03
N LEU A 174 11.03 -4.47 2.91
CA LEU A 174 10.91 -5.14 1.62
C LEU A 174 9.60 -4.77 0.90
N ALA A 175 8.49 -4.66 1.62
CA ALA A 175 7.22 -4.18 1.06
C ALA A 175 7.36 -2.75 0.51
N SER A 176 7.99 -1.85 1.27
CA SER A 176 8.25 -0.47 0.83
C SER A 176 9.13 -0.43 -0.43
N TRP A 177 10.18 -1.24 -0.52
CA TRP A 177 11.02 -1.32 -1.72
C TRP A 177 10.26 -1.84 -2.94
N ASN A 178 9.27 -2.69 -2.74
CA ASN A 178 8.37 -3.18 -3.79
C ASN A 178 7.21 -2.22 -4.10
N GLY A 179 7.25 -1.00 -3.57
CA GLY A 179 6.27 0.04 -3.86
C GLY A 179 4.94 -0.11 -3.13
N VAL A 180 4.89 -0.95 -2.09
CA VAL A 180 3.71 -1.04 -1.22
C VAL A 180 3.69 0.18 -0.30
N ARG A 181 2.61 0.94 -0.34
CA ARG A 181 2.41 2.07 0.59
C ARG A 181 2.18 1.55 2.00
N ILE A 182 2.67 2.27 2.98
CA ILE A 182 2.41 2.02 4.40
C ILE A 182 1.64 3.23 4.93
N VAL A 183 0.46 2.97 5.48
CA VAL A 183 -0.46 4.01 5.96
C VAL A 183 -0.64 3.83 7.47
N PRO A 184 -0.18 4.78 8.29
CA PRO A 184 -0.40 4.74 9.72
C PRO A 184 -1.84 5.13 10.06
N VAL A 185 -2.42 4.45 11.06
CA VAL A 185 -3.75 4.73 11.61
C VAL A 185 -3.66 4.70 13.13
N PRO A 186 -4.19 5.72 13.82
CA PRO A 186 -4.09 5.77 15.27
C PRO A 186 -4.96 4.68 15.92
N VAL A 187 -4.34 3.85 16.77
CA VAL A 187 -4.99 2.80 17.54
C VAL A 187 -4.75 2.98 19.03
N ASN A 188 -5.66 2.43 19.82
CA ASN A 188 -5.52 2.44 21.27
C ASN A 188 -4.57 1.32 21.72
N VAL A 189 -3.90 1.54 22.85
CA VAL A 189 -3.01 0.54 23.44
C VAL A 189 -3.11 0.61 24.97
N TYR A 190 -3.14 -0.56 25.58
CA TYR A 190 -3.03 -0.72 27.03
C TYR A 190 -1.60 -1.11 27.39
N TYR A 191 -1.05 -0.43 28.37
CA TYR A 191 0.22 -0.81 28.97
C TYR A 191 -0.04 -1.27 30.39
N PRO A 192 0.01 -2.58 30.64
CA PRO A 192 -0.13 -3.08 32.01
C PRO A 192 1.04 -2.58 32.89
N PRO A 193 0.85 -2.54 34.20
CA PRO A 193 1.94 -2.28 35.15
C PRO A 193 3.14 -3.19 34.86
N ALA A 194 4.36 -2.74 35.21
CA ALA A 194 5.59 -3.46 34.86
C ALA A 194 5.62 -4.91 35.37
N GLU A 195 4.94 -5.16 36.48
CA GLU A 195 4.84 -6.47 37.15
C GLU A 195 3.95 -7.46 36.37
N GLU A 196 3.00 -6.97 35.59
CA GLU A 196 2.03 -7.78 34.84
C GLU A 196 2.44 -7.97 33.37
N ARG A 197 3.54 -7.32 32.92
CA ARG A 197 3.97 -7.38 31.52
C ARG A 197 4.58 -8.73 31.18
N VAL A 198 3.94 -9.48 30.32
CA VAL A 198 4.53 -10.67 29.70
C VAL A 198 5.29 -10.24 28.44
N SER A 199 6.62 -10.34 28.47
CA SER A 199 7.46 -10.04 27.33
C SER A 199 8.46 -11.16 27.09
N HIS A 200 8.42 -11.73 25.89
CA HIS A 200 9.36 -12.75 25.43
C HIS A 200 10.56 -12.13 24.69
N PHE A 201 10.63 -10.80 24.61
CA PHE A 201 11.75 -10.07 24.00
C PHE A 201 13.01 -10.18 24.89
N ARG A 202 14.10 -10.66 24.30
CA ARG A 202 15.41 -10.79 24.95
C ARG A 202 16.29 -9.61 24.55
N PRO A 203 16.46 -8.58 25.43
CA PRO A 203 17.00 -7.28 25.02
C PRO A 203 18.33 -7.36 24.28
N ALA A 204 19.33 -8.09 24.80
CA ALA A 204 20.64 -8.17 24.18
C ALA A 204 20.61 -8.92 22.84
N LEU A 205 19.99 -10.11 22.80
CA LEU A 205 20.00 -10.95 21.61
C LEU A 205 19.13 -10.40 20.48
N ASP A 206 17.91 -9.97 20.82
CA ASP A 206 16.97 -9.51 19.80
C ASP A 206 17.36 -8.11 19.28
N PHE A 207 17.92 -7.25 20.14
CA PHE A 207 18.51 -5.97 19.69
C PHE A 207 19.72 -6.19 18.77
N THR A 208 20.60 -7.15 19.08
CA THR A 208 21.72 -7.50 18.19
C THR A 208 21.23 -8.00 16.85
N ARG A 209 20.21 -8.88 16.80
CA ARG A 209 19.62 -9.36 15.55
C ARG A 209 19.03 -8.25 14.72
N ILE A 210 18.25 -7.34 15.36
CA ILE A 210 17.68 -6.19 14.70
C ILE A 210 18.78 -5.26 14.17
N SER A 211 19.88 -5.07 14.90
CA SER A 211 21.00 -4.24 14.47
C SER A 211 21.74 -4.84 13.28
N VAL A 212 21.99 -6.15 13.30
CA VAL A 212 22.58 -6.88 12.15
C VAL A 212 21.68 -6.79 10.93
N LEU A 213 20.37 -7.03 11.08
CA LEU A 213 19.42 -6.86 9.99
C LEU A 213 19.42 -5.44 9.45
N ASN A 214 19.37 -4.42 10.31
CA ASN A 214 19.42 -3.02 9.89
C ASN A 214 20.67 -2.72 9.07
N THR A 215 21.83 -3.24 9.47
CA THR A 215 23.08 -3.08 8.72
C THR A 215 22.96 -3.70 7.32
N ILE A 216 22.48 -4.93 7.23
CA ILE A 216 22.27 -5.62 5.93
C ILE A 216 21.27 -4.83 5.07
N LEU A 217 20.15 -4.40 5.64
CA LEU A 217 19.13 -3.64 4.91
C LEU A 217 19.65 -2.25 4.46
N CYS A 218 20.52 -1.60 5.24
CA CYS A 218 21.13 -0.34 4.81
C CYS A 218 22.08 -0.54 3.62
N PHE A 219 22.91 -1.56 3.62
CA PHE A 219 23.73 -1.89 2.45
C PHE A 219 22.87 -2.25 1.24
N ALA A 220 21.84 -3.05 1.42
CA ALA A 220 20.91 -3.40 0.35
C ALA A 220 20.13 -2.16 -0.16
N ALA A 221 19.74 -1.24 0.73
CA ALA A 221 19.11 0.01 0.34
C ALA A 221 20.04 0.88 -0.52
N LEU A 222 21.30 1.00 -0.12
CA LEU A 222 22.30 1.80 -0.85
C LEU A 222 22.68 1.18 -2.19
N LEU A 223 22.93 -0.14 -2.22
CA LEU A 223 23.47 -0.80 -3.40
C LEU A 223 22.42 -1.26 -4.42
N VAL A 224 21.17 -1.46 -3.98
CA VAL A 224 20.10 -2.01 -4.83
C VAL A 224 18.88 -1.09 -4.85
N ALA A 225 18.27 -0.80 -3.71
CA ALA A 225 17.00 -0.10 -3.68
C ALA A 225 17.10 1.34 -4.20
N LEU A 226 18.13 2.08 -3.81
CA LEU A 226 18.35 3.46 -4.27
C LEU A 226 18.64 3.54 -5.77
N PRO A 227 19.58 2.78 -6.35
CA PRO A 227 19.79 2.75 -7.80
C PRO A 227 18.51 2.36 -8.56
N CYS A 228 17.78 1.34 -8.13
CA CYS A 228 16.53 0.95 -8.76
C CYS A 228 15.47 2.06 -8.72
N ARG A 229 15.39 2.82 -7.63
CA ARG A 229 14.50 3.99 -7.53
C ARG A 229 14.91 5.10 -8.49
N ILE A 230 16.21 5.42 -8.56
CA ILE A 230 16.74 6.44 -9.48
C ILE A 230 16.42 6.05 -10.92
N VAL A 231 16.71 4.82 -11.32
CA VAL A 231 16.40 4.31 -12.67
C VAL A 231 14.91 4.40 -12.95
N ARG A 232 14.05 4.02 -11.99
CA ARG A 232 12.58 4.12 -12.15
C ARG A 232 12.14 5.57 -12.36
N VAL A 233 12.63 6.50 -11.55
CA VAL A 233 12.32 7.94 -11.69
C VAL A 233 12.77 8.48 -13.03
N LEU A 234 13.99 8.13 -13.47
CA LEU A 234 14.49 8.52 -14.79
C LEU A 234 13.65 7.97 -15.93
N LEU A 235 13.25 6.70 -15.86
CA LEU A 235 12.37 6.09 -16.86
C LEU A 235 10.97 6.77 -16.89
N ILE A 236 10.44 7.15 -15.73
CA ILE A 236 9.19 7.90 -15.65
C ILE A 236 9.37 9.27 -16.33
N ALA A 237 10.42 10.00 -15.98
CA ALA A 237 10.69 11.31 -16.56
C ALA A 237 10.89 11.24 -18.09
N LEU A 238 11.65 10.27 -18.58
CA LEU A 238 11.87 10.06 -20.01
C LEU A 238 10.58 9.72 -20.76
N ARG A 239 9.74 8.87 -20.20
CA ARG A 239 8.43 8.54 -20.82
C ARG A 239 7.48 9.73 -20.81
N THR A 240 7.46 10.52 -19.75
CA THR A 240 6.67 11.75 -19.69
C THR A 240 7.14 12.74 -20.77
N LEU A 241 8.45 12.97 -20.85
CA LEU A 241 9.03 13.84 -21.86
C LEU A 241 8.72 13.34 -23.28
N TYR A 242 8.85 12.04 -23.52
CA TYR A 242 8.49 11.42 -24.81
C TYR A 242 7.02 11.64 -25.16
N SER A 243 6.11 11.45 -24.21
CA SER A 243 4.68 11.67 -24.43
C SER A 243 4.34 13.12 -24.75
N LEU A 244 4.97 14.07 -24.06
CA LEU A 244 4.83 15.50 -24.33
C LEU A 244 5.37 15.86 -25.72
N LEU A 245 6.56 15.35 -26.08
CA LEU A 245 7.16 15.58 -27.38
C LEU A 245 6.31 14.95 -28.50
N PHE A 246 5.80 13.74 -28.31
CA PHE A 246 4.90 13.08 -29.24
C PHE A 246 3.65 13.94 -29.47
N TYR A 247 3.02 14.46 -28.42
CA TYR A 247 1.88 15.35 -28.54
C TYR A 247 2.22 16.64 -29.30
N LEU A 248 3.30 17.30 -28.95
CA LEU A 248 3.76 18.52 -29.61
C LEU A 248 4.05 18.32 -31.10
N VAL A 249 4.79 17.28 -31.44
CA VAL A 249 5.14 16.95 -32.82
C VAL A 249 3.87 16.66 -33.64
N ASN A 250 2.93 15.88 -33.12
CA ASN A 250 1.69 15.60 -33.82
C ASN A 250 0.80 16.86 -33.94
N SER A 251 0.77 17.72 -32.94
CA SER A 251 0.04 18.99 -33.05
C SER A 251 0.61 19.88 -34.16
N LEU A 252 1.94 20.04 -34.22
CA LEU A 252 2.58 20.88 -35.20
C LEU A 252 2.61 20.30 -36.64
N LEU A 253 2.96 19.03 -36.77
CA LEU A 253 3.21 18.40 -38.08
C LEU A 253 1.99 17.71 -38.69
N VAL A 254 0.98 17.42 -37.89
CA VAL A 254 -0.23 16.73 -38.37
C VAL A 254 -1.47 17.61 -38.23
N LEU A 255 -1.82 18.05 -37.02
CA LEU A 255 -3.06 18.80 -36.80
C LEU A 255 -3.06 20.16 -37.52
N THR A 256 -1.98 20.92 -37.36
CA THR A 256 -1.89 22.26 -37.99
C THR A 256 -1.89 22.23 -39.51
N PRO A 257 -1.06 21.39 -40.21
CA PRO A 257 -1.12 21.28 -41.65
C PRO A 257 -2.46 20.72 -42.17
N THR A 258 -3.08 19.77 -41.43
CA THR A 258 -4.40 19.25 -41.79
C THR A 258 -5.46 20.37 -41.75
N ALA A 259 -5.47 21.18 -40.70
CA ALA A 259 -6.39 22.31 -40.57
C ALA A 259 -6.19 23.32 -41.72
N ALA A 260 -4.92 23.65 -42.04
CA ALA A 260 -4.58 24.56 -43.13
C ALA A 260 -5.02 23.99 -44.51
N ALA A 261 -4.71 22.74 -44.78
CA ALA A 261 -5.10 22.07 -46.01
C ALA A 261 -6.63 22.01 -46.21
N MET A 262 -7.38 21.70 -45.14
CA MET A 262 -8.83 21.67 -45.19
C MET A 262 -9.45 23.05 -45.44
N LYS A 263 -8.88 24.12 -44.88
CA LYS A 263 -9.27 25.48 -45.18
C LYS A 263 -9.03 25.85 -46.67
N ILE A 264 -7.87 25.46 -47.22
CA ILE A 264 -7.52 25.69 -48.61
C ILE A 264 -8.52 24.95 -49.58
N ILE A 265 -8.93 23.76 -49.21
CA ILE A 265 -9.87 22.95 -49.98
C ILE A 265 -11.34 23.48 -49.87
N GLY A 266 -11.56 24.51 -49.07
CA GLY A 266 -12.90 25.15 -48.90
C GLY A 266 -13.86 24.36 -48.01
N ARG A 267 -13.35 23.51 -47.10
CA ARG A 267 -14.17 22.86 -46.08
C ARG A 267 -14.79 23.88 -45.15
N SER A 268 -16.03 23.62 -44.72
CA SER A 268 -16.70 24.45 -43.71
C SER A 268 -15.93 24.46 -42.37
N PRO A 269 -15.99 25.54 -41.60
CA PRO A 269 -15.35 25.58 -40.27
C PRO A 269 -15.75 24.40 -39.38
N ASP A 270 -17.01 23.97 -39.40
CA ASP A 270 -17.52 22.85 -38.64
C ASP A 270 -16.89 21.52 -39.09
N GLY A 271 -16.74 21.34 -40.41
CA GLY A 271 -16.08 20.14 -40.95
C GLY A 271 -14.58 20.06 -40.61
N VAL A 272 -13.91 21.19 -40.52
CA VAL A 272 -12.51 21.27 -40.04
C VAL A 272 -12.47 20.89 -38.55
N ALA A 273 -13.30 21.51 -37.74
CA ALA A 273 -13.35 21.26 -36.28
C ALA A 273 -13.66 19.80 -35.97
N GLU A 274 -14.61 19.18 -36.67
CA GLU A 274 -14.96 17.76 -36.50
C GLU A 274 -13.77 16.83 -36.82
N THR A 275 -13.07 17.08 -37.90
CA THR A 275 -11.91 16.28 -38.28
C THR A 275 -10.80 16.40 -37.24
N LEU A 276 -10.50 17.62 -36.79
CA LEU A 276 -9.49 17.86 -35.76
C LEU A 276 -9.86 17.19 -34.44
N ARG A 277 -11.12 17.24 -34.01
CA ARG A 277 -11.60 16.54 -32.81
C ARG A 277 -11.37 15.02 -32.90
N ARG A 278 -11.70 14.41 -34.06
CA ARG A 278 -11.43 12.98 -34.28
C ARG A 278 -9.96 12.62 -34.22
N MET A 279 -9.09 13.47 -34.80
CA MET A 279 -7.64 13.27 -34.74
C MET A 279 -7.12 13.42 -33.31
N LEU A 280 -7.56 14.43 -32.58
CA LEU A 280 -7.20 14.61 -31.14
C LEU A 280 -7.62 13.41 -30.31
N CYS A 281 -8.83 12.93 -30.47
CA CYS A 281 -9.31 11.72 -29.80
C CYS A 281 -8.43 10.52 -30.13
N PHE A 282 -8.05 10.32 -31.39
CA PHE A 282 -7.16 9.24 -31.79
C PHE A 282 -5.77 9.33 -31.14
N PHE A 283 -5.13 10.51 -31.16
CA PHE A 283 -3.83 10.72 -30.52
C PHE A 283 -3.91 10.58 -28.98
N ALA A 284 -4.99 11.06 -28.37
CA ALA A 284 -5.22 10.88 -26.95
C ALA A 284 -5.35 9.39 -26.57
N ARG A 285 -6.02 8.58 -27.40
CA ARG A 285 -6.09 7.11 -27.23
C ARG A 285 -4.71 6.46 -27.30
N ILE A 286 -3.87 6.86 -28.25
CA ILE A 286 -2.49 6.37 -28.34
C ILE A 286 -1.72 6.70 -27.06
N ILE A 287 -1.81 7.95 -26.58
CA ILE A 287 -1.12 8.35 -25.34
C ILE A 287 -1.61 7.54 -24.15
N VAL A 288 -2.92 7.39 -23.98
CA VAL A 288 -3.50 6.69 -22.85
C VAL A 288 -3.21 5.19 -22.88
N GLN A 289 -3.32 4.55 -24.05
CA GLN A 289 -3.19 3.09 -24.18
C GLN A 289 -1.73 2.64 -24.29
N TRP A 290 -0.89 3.39 -25.03
CA TRP A 290 0.48 2.96 -25.36
C TRP A 290 1.54 3.63 -24.49
N HIS A 291 1.29 4.87 -24.07
CA HIS A 291 2.25 5.65 -23.30
C HIS A 291 1.86 5.82 -21.82
N GLY A 292 0.72 5.28 -21.41
CA GLY A 292 0.13 5.44 -20.05
C GLY A 292 1.16 5.59 -18.92
N TYR A 293 0.74 6.07 -17.79
CA TYR A 293 1.66 6.36 -16.68
C TYR A 293 2.53 5.14 -16.35
N PRO A 294 3.87 5.27 -16.31
CA PRO A 294 4.79 4.15 -16.05
C PRO A 294 4.46 3.46 -14.74
N GLY A 295 4.23 2.15 -14.79
CA GLY A 295 3.85 1.35 -13.63
C GLY A 295 2.34 1.39 -13.29
N VAL A 296 1.55 2.14 -14.05
CA VAL A 296 0.08 2.14 -13.93
C VAL A 296 -0.50 1.45 -15.17
N LYS A 297 -1.16 0.33 -14.97
CA LYS A 297 -1.96 -0.30 -16.03
C LYS A 297 -3.26 0.48 -16.14
N THR A 298 -3.43 1.24 -17.21
CA THR A 298 -4.69 1.94 -17.47
C THR A 298 -5.71 0.92 -17.94
N THR A 299 -6.77 0.75 -17.18
CA THR A 299 -7.92 -0.07 -17.56
C THR A 299 -9.10 0.89 -17.70
N ILE A 300 -9.74 0.91 -18.86
CA ILE A 300 -10.99 1.66 -19.09
C ILE A 300 -12.12 0.66 -18.87
N GLU A 301 -12.81 0.78 -17.77
CA GLU A 301 -13.99 -0.02 -17.45
C GLU A 301 -15.24 0.82 -17.71
N ASN A 302 -16.01 0.46 -18.72
CA ASN A 302 -17.30 1.10 -19.01
C ASN A 302 -18.42 0.37 -18.26
N VAL A 303 -18.49 0.60 -16.94
CA VAL A 303 -19.44 -0.08 -16.05
C VAL A 303 -20.90 0.22 -16.41
N GLY A 304 -21.17 1.39 -16.99
CA GLY A 304 -22.52 1.79 -17.41
C GLY A 304 -22.88 1.49 -18.87
N GLY A 305 -21.96 0.93 -19.65
CA GLY A 305 -22.19 0.63 -21.07
C GLY A 305 -22.47 1.87 -21.95
N HIS A 306 -22.05 3.07 -21.52
CA HIS A 306 -22.28 4.31 -22.25
C HIS A 306 -21.47 4.35 -23.55
N ASP A 307 -22.15 4.56 -24.66
CA ASP A 307 -21.54 4.70 -26.00
C ASP A 307 -21.24 6.16 -26.39
N PHE A 308 -21.58 7.11 -25.51
CA PHE A 308 -21.52 8.56 -25.75
C PHE A 308 -22.28 9.04 -26.98
N SER A 309 -23.31 8.31 -27.40
CA SER A 309 -24.19 8.67 -28.53
C SER A 309 -25.20 9.78 -28.16
N HIS A 310 -25.44 9.97 -26.87
CA HIS A 310 -26.38 10.97 -26.34
C HIS A 310 -25.62 12.04 -25.55
N PRO A 311 -26.15 13.29 -25.50
CA PRO A 311 -25.55 14.34 -24.66
C PRO A 311 -25.46 13.91 -23.19
N ALA A 312 -24.28 14.02 -22.62
CA ALA A 312 -24.03 13.68 -21.22
C ALA A 312 -23.03 14.67 -20.60
N VAL A 313 -23.14 14.89 -19.30
CA VAL A 313 -22.15 15.65 -18.53
C VAL A 313 -21.17 14.66 -17.93
N ILE A 314 -19.89 14.78 -18.27
CA ILE A 314 -18.83 13.97 -17.70
C ILE A 314 -18.17 14.80 -16.57
N VAL A 315 -18.21 14.27 -15.36
CA VAL A 315 -17.53 14.86 -14.21
C VAL A 315 -16.31 14.02 -13.89
N SER A 316 -15.14 14.63 -13.86
CA SER A 316 -13.87 13.97 -13.54
C SER A 316 -13.29 14.54 -12.25
N ASN A 317 -12.74 13.68 -11.41
CA ASN A 317 -11.90 14.09 -10.30
C ASN A 317 -10.51 14.47 -10.84
N HIS A 318 -10.38 15.74 -11.25
CA HIS A 318 -9.20 16.25 -11.92
C HIS A 318 -8.01 16.36 -10.94
N GLN A 319 -6.98 15.57 -11.15
CA GLN A 319 -5.75 15.57 -10.36
C GLN A 319 -4.48 15.80 -11.19
N SER A 320 -4.57 15.67 -12.51
CA SER A 320 -3.40 15.80 -13.40
C SER A 320 -3.78 16.18 -14.83
N HIS A 321 -2.82 16.71 -15.59
CA HIS A 321 -2.98 16.95 -17.03
C HIS A 321 -3.29 15.67 -17.84
N PHE A 322 -2.97 14.50 -17.29
CA PHE A 322 -3.29 13.21 -17.91
C PHE A 322 -4.79 12.93 -17.93
N ASP A 323 -5.53 13.46 -16.98
CA ASP A 323 -7.00 13.28 -16.91
C ASP A 323 -7.68 13.91 -18.12
N LEU A 324 -7.18 15.05 -18.57
CA LEU A 324 -7.66 15.67 -19.80
C LEU A 324 -7.44 14.77 -21.02
N MET A 325 -6.27 14.15 -21.15
CA MET A 325 -5.97 13.19 -22.22
C MET A 325 -6.87 11.95 -22.13
N ALA A 326 -7.12 11.46 -20.92
CA ALA A 326 -8.04 10.34 -20.71
C ALA A 326 -9.48 10.68 -21.14
N MET A 327 -9.96 11.89 -20.82
CA MET A 327 -11.27 12.35 -21.27
C MET A 327 -11.34 12.53 -22.79
N LEU A 328 -10.33 13.14 -23.40
CA LEU A 328 -10.25 13.32 -24.87
C LEU A 328 -10.21 11.97 -25.61
N ALA A 329 -9.68 10.92 -24.96
CA ALA A 329 -9.64 9.58 -25.53
C ALA A 329 -11.01 8.88 -25.58
N LEU A 330 -12.01 9.32 -24.81
CA LEU A 330 -13.33 8.68 -24.73
C LEU A 330 -14.15 8.91 -26.00
N THR A 331 -14.29 10.17 -26.40
CA THR A 331 -15.13 10.53 -27.54
C THR A 331 -14.61 11.79 -28.24
N PRO A 332 -14.72 11.88 -29.59
CA PRO A 332 -14.39 13.09 -30.32
C PRO A 332 -15.40 14.23 -30.10
N ASN A 333 -16.57 13.94 -29.54
CA ASN A 333 -17.66 14.89 -29.31
C ASN A 333 -17.57 15.56 -27.93
N LEU A 334 -16.42 15.49 -27.27
CA LEU A 334 -16.21 16.07 -25.95
C LEU A 334 -16.12 17.60 -26.05
N VAL A 335 -16.90 18.30 -25.22
CA VAL A 335 -16.77 19.73 -24.96
C VAL A 335 -16.20 19.89 -23.55
N VAL A 336 -15.02 20.49 -23.43
CA VAL A 336 -14.35 20.70 -22.13
C VAL A 336 -14.59 22.12 -21.68
N LEU A 337 -15.17 22.29 -20.49
CA LEU A 337 -15.23 23.60 -19.83
C LEU A 337 -13.88 23.85 -19.17
N THR A 338 -13.26 24.96 -19.52
CA THR A 338 -11.94 25.34 -19.01
C THR A 338 -11.93 26.78 -18.55
N ASP A 339 -10.95 27.15 -17.75
CA ASP A 339 -10.73 28.53 -17.32
C ASP A 339 -10.11 29.37 -18.46
N GLU A 340 -10.26 30.69 -18.40
CA GLU A 340 -9.82 31.64 -19.42
C GLU A 340 -8.32 31.54 -19.73
N TRP A 341 -7.47 31.21 -18.74
CA TRP A 341 -6.04 31.05 -18.95
C TRP A 341 -5.68 29.90 -19.90
N VAL A 342 -6.51 28.86 -19.95
CA VAL A 342 -6.33 27.73 -20.89
C VAL A 342 -6.53 28.19 -22.32
N TRP A 343 -7.53 29.03 -22.59
CA TRP A 343 -7.77 29.63 -23.90
C TRP A 343 -6.64 30.53 -24.38
N ARG A 344 -5.94 31.19 -23.46
CA ARG A 344 -4.79 32.04 -23.76
C ARG A 344 -3.48 31.27 -23.84
N SER A 345 -3.50 29.97 -23.52
CA SER A 345 -2.31 29.11 -23.60
C SER A 345 -1.99 28.80 -25.04
N PRO A 346 -0.72 28.98 -25.48
CA PRO A 346 -0.30 28.60 -26.84
C PRO A 346 -0.36 27.09 -27.09
N PHE A 347 -0.62 26.29 -26.04
CA PHE A 347 -0.67 24.82 -26.12
C PHE A 347 -2.10 24.26 -26.07
N TYR A 348 -3.09 25.01 -25.58
CA TYR A 348 -4.45 24.52 -25.34
C TYR A 348 -5.53 25.43 -25.93
N GLY A 349 -5.22 26.68 -26.28
CA GLY A 349 -6.15 27.67 -26.84
C GLY A 349 -6.31 27.63 -28.34
#